data_b0d4e9f5590810d07a3d841c60cf5284
#
_entry.id   b0d4e9f5590810d07a3d841c60cf5284
#
_cell.length_a   1.000
_cell.length_b   1.000
_cell.length_c   1.000
_cell.angle_alpha   90.00
_cell.angle_beta   90.00
_cell.angle_gamma   90.00
#
_symmetry.space_group_name_H-M   'P 1'
#
loop_
_entity.id
_entity.type
_entity.pdbx_description
1 polymer ?
#
loop_
_entity_poly.entity_id
_entity_poly.type
_entity_poly.pdbx_seq_one_letter_code
_entity_poly.pdbx_strand_id
1 'polypeptide(L)'
;MALGAAGDPAGEPGMEKRVAQGNAAANALARSGGSELKHSEFGINSNPEYRWRSCHRQGTHLAEEDELPSYLTLILTYTTYMLLIVLGHLRDFIGRRFYPRAFINLQEQNGYASLSSDFDSFYTRRLKTRIDHCFDRPVTGVCGRTVMTLDRETKDFNRTFTLTGGQTRALNISAYNYLGFAQSHGECADAVQACLERYGISTGGTRLGAGLQDLQLQTEKLVARFLNQEAALVVSMGYATNSTTIPALISPGSLVVSDELNHTSLRAGVRLSGAVVRTFKHGSLASLEALLRESISQGQPRTHRPWRKIILIVEGLFSMEGTIVDLPRVLELKKRYKFYLYIDEAHSIGALGPNGGGVCEYFGVDRNQVDIHMGTFTKSFGAVGGYIAGKRSVIERVRVANHSNVYAEAMAPPVQAQIIATIATIMGIGQYPEELGLLPRWMHFSPHFLNGGEGQDRLQRLAFNTRYLNQGLRKLGFMVWSSPDSPVVPLLVFQPGKMSLFSTMMLNRQLALPPSERWAVEDREWNSASLEHANVAVDLSLIHI
;
A
#
# COMPACT_ATOMS: atom_id res chain seq x y z
N MET A 1 -50.99 4.92 47.72
CA MET A 1 -50.51 6.25 47.38
C MET A 1 -50.06 6.21 45.92
N ALA A 2 -50.54 7.09 45.10
CA ALA A 2 -50.58 7.00 43.65
C ALA A 2 -49.20 7.10 42.98
N LEU A 3 -48.93 6.20 42.02
CA LEU A 3 -47.85 6.28 41.04
C LEU A 3 -48.43 6.98 39.81
N GLY A 4 -47.85 8.15 39.47
CA GLY A 4 -48.18 8.89 38.24
C GLY A 4 -47.52 8.24 37.04
N ALA A 5 -48.28 8.06 35.98
CA ALA A 5 -47.81 7.63 34.66
C ALA A 5 -47.03 8.76 33.98
N ALA A 6 -45.83 8.45 33.53
CA ALA A 6 -45.07 9.32 32.62
C ALA A 6 -45.41 8.93 31.17
N GLY A 7 -45.80 9.92 30.39
CA GLY A 7 -46.18 9.75 29.00
C GLY A 7 -45.00 9.51 28.06
N ASP A 8 -45.27 8.79 26.99
CA ASP A 8 -44.39 8.58 25.82
C ASP A 8 -44.04 9.89 25.13
N PRO A 9 -42.82 10.14 24.73
CA PRO A 9 -42.48 11.23 23.82
C PRO A 9 -42.82 10.80 22.40
N ALA A 10 -43.77 11.51 21.79
CA ALA A 10 -44.15 11.41 20.39
C ALA A 10 -42.92 11.60 19.49
N GLY A 11 -42.64 10.60 18.65
CA GLY A 11 -41.60 10.68 17.63
C GLY A 11 -41.87 11.80 16.62
N GLU A 12 -40.86 12.59 16.35
CA GLU A 12 -40.93 13.68 15.37
C GLU A 12 -41.19 13.14 13.94
N PRO A 13 -42.18 13.64 13.21
CA PRO A 13 -42.50 13.19 11.85
C PRO A 13 -41.52 13.65 10.77
N GLY A 14 -40.39 14.21 11.14
CA GLY A 14 -39.35 14.74 10.22
C GLY A 14 -38.36 13.70 9.68
N MET A 15 -38.09 12.64 10.41
CA MET A 15 -37.04 11.72 10.07
C MET A 15 -37.46 10.72 8.97
N GLU A 16 -38.68 10.21 9.02
CA GLU A 16 -39.21 9.33 7.96
C GLU A 16 -39.39 10.05 6.62
N LYS A 17 -39.76 11.33 6.62
CA LYS A 17 -39.82 12.14 5.39
C LYS A 17 -38.44 12.41 4.79
N ARG A 18 -37.39 12.58 5.59
CA ARG A 18 -36.04 12.78 5.12
C ARG A 18 -35.45 11.49 4.53
N VAL A 19 -35.70 10.34 5.15
CA VAL A 19 -35.29 9.03 4.61
C VAL A 19 -36.03 8.70 3.31
N ALA A 20 -37.33 8.99 3.25
CA ALA A 20 -38.11 8.78 2.03
C ALA A 20 -37.71 9.73 0.89
N GLN A 21 -37.33 10.98 1.18
CA GLN A 21 -36.78 11.92 0.18
C GLN A 21 -35.38 11.54 -0.27
N GLY A 22 -34.50 11.03 0.63
CA GLY A 22 -33.18 10.50 0.29
C GLY A 22 -33.28 9.29 -0.64
N ASN A 23 -34.18 8.35 -0.33
CA ASN A 23 -34.41 7.17 -1.15
C ASN A 23 -35.09 7.48 -2.49
N ALA A 24 -35.96 8.51 -2.55
CA ALA A 24 -36.54 8.96 -3.81
C ALA A 24 -35.52 9.65 -4.72
N ALA A 25 -34.59 10.43 -4.16
CA ALA A 25 -33.52 11.05 -4.90
C ALA A 25 -32.50 10.01 -5.40
N ALA A 26 -32.16 9.01 -4.57
CA ALA A 26 -31.29 7.88 -4.96
C ALA A 26 -31.94 7.02 -6.07
N ASN A 27 -33.24 6.76 -5.97
CA ASN A 27 -33.99 6.03 -7.01
C ASN A 27 -34.25 6.85 -8.28
N ALA A 28 -34.32 8.18 -8.20
CA ALA A 28 -34.36 9.04 -9.38
C ALA A 28 -33.03 9.12 -10.10
N LEU A 29 -31.92 9.14 -9.36
CA LEU A 29 -30.55 9.04 -9.90
C LEU A 29 -30.26 7.66 -10.51
N ALA A 30 -30.78 6.57 -9.94
CA ALA A 30 -30.68 5.23 -10.50
C ALA A 30 -31.52 5.02 -11.77
N ARG A 31 -32.54 5.86 -12.02
CA ARG A 31 -33.38 5.82 -13.23
C ARG A 31 -32.95 6.75 -14.35
N SER A 32 -32.11 7.75 -14.07
CA SER A 32 -31.44 8.54 -15.12
C SER A 32 -30.26 7.75 -15.64
N GLY A 33 -30.36 7.29 -16.87
CA GLY A 33 -29.52 6.28 -17.51
C GLY A 33 -28.03 6.38 -17.19
N GLY A 34 -27.42 5.22 -16.94
CA GLY A 34 -26.05 5.02 -16.46
C GLY A 34 -24.88 5.62 -17.27
N SER A 35 -25.14 6.54 -18.21
CA SER A 35 -24.12 7.28 -18.93
C SER A 35 -23.71 8.60 -18.25
N GLU A 36 -24.64 9.31 -17.60
CA GLU A 36 -24.34 10.60 -16.95
C GLU A 36 -23.56 10.46 -15.64
N LEU A 37 -23.86 9.42 -14.85
CA LEU A 37 -23.11 9.13 -13.63
C LEU A 37 -21.66 8.72 -13.92
N LYS A 38 -21.42 7.99 -15.01
CA LYS A 38 -20.06 7.63 -15.47
C LYS A 38 -19.24 8.86 -15.85
N HIS A 39 -19.87 9.88 -16.44
CA HIS A 39 -19.19 11.12 -16.81
C HIS A 39 -18.86 12.01 -15.60
N SER A 40 -19.72 12.07 -14.58
CA SER A 40 -19.52 12.94 -13.43
C SER A 40 -18.40 12.49 -12.49
N GLU A 41 -18.26 11.17 -12.30
CA GLU A 41 -17.24 10.61 -11.41
C GLU A 41 -15.87 10.47 -12.11
N PHE A 42 -15.87 10.24 -13.41
CA PHE A 42 -14.67 9.79 -14.11
C PHE A 42 -14.24 10.68 -15.30
N GLY A 43 -14.97 11.71 -15.61
CA GLY A 43 -14.62 12.67 -16.64
C GLY A 43 -14.43 12.04 -18.03
N ILE A 44 -13.44 12.53 -18.76
CA ILE A 44 -13.13 12.14 -20.16
C ILE A 44 -12.80 10.64 -20.29
N ASN A 45 -12.33 9.98 -19.23
CA ASN A 45 -11.95 8.57 -19.24
C ASN A 45 -13.13 7.59 -19.28
N SER A 46 -14.35 8.07 -19.36
CA SER A 46 -15.53 7.25 -19.66
C SER A 46 -15.53 6.69 -21.09
N ASN A 47 -14.74 7.27 -22.01
CA ASN A 47 -14.63 6.77 -23.37
C ASN A 47 -13.98 5.38 -23.37
N PRO A 48 -14.61 4.35 -24.01
CA PRO A 48 -14.04 3.01 -24.13
C PRO A 48 -12.65 2.97 -24.76
N GLU A 49 -12.30 3.92 -25.63
CA GLU A 49 -10.97 4.01 -26.24
C GLU A 49 -9.85 4.29 -25.24
N TYR A 50 -10.18 4.90 -24.09
CA TYR A 50 -9.23 5.17 -23.00
C TYR A 50 -9.20 4.07 -21.94
N ARG A 51 -9.98 3.01 -22.13
CA ARG A 51 -9.98 1.86 -21.23
C ARG A 51 -8.79 0.98 -21.55
N TRP A 52 -7.89 0.88 -20.60
CA TRP A 52 -6.67 0.08 -20.74
C TRP A 52 -6.71 -1.11 -19.80
N ARG A 53 -6.11 -2.22 -20.23
CA ARG A 53 -5.90 -3.39 -19.37
C ARG A 53 -4.42 -3.57 -19.12
N SER A 54 -4.05 -3.73 -17.87
CA SER A 54 -2.69 -4.02 -17.46
C SER A 54 -2.39 -5.49 -17.78
N CYS A 55 -1.58 -5.73 -18.79
CA CYS A 55 -1.11 -7.08 -19.15
C CYS A 55 0.20 -6.99 -19.93
N HIS A 56 1.07 -7.97 -19.69
CA HIS A 56 2.31 -8.08 -20.45
C HIS A 56 2.02 -8.51 -21.89
N ARG A 57 2.61 -7.81 -22.85
CA ARG A 57 2.53 -8.19 -24.26
C ARG A 57 3.62 -9.20 -24.56
N GLN A 58 3.24 -10.41 -24.99
CA GLN A 58 4.20 -11.44 -25.39
C GLN A 58 5.17 -10.89 -26.45
N GLY A 59 6.46 -11.13 -26.26
CA GLY A 59 7.52 -10.65 -27.15
C GLY A 59 8.04 -9.25 -26.86
N THR A 60 7.47 -8.52 -25.88
CA THR A 60 8.10 -7.30 -25.35
C THR A 60 8.97 -7.71 -24.17
N HIS A 61 10.25 -7.32 -24.20
CA HIS A 61 11.06 -7.38 -22.97
C HIS A 61 10.50 -6.31 -22.02
N LEU A 62 10.47 -6.62 -20.72
CA LEU A 62 10.41 -5.56 -19.72
C LEU A 62 11.64 -4.72 -19.99
N ALA A 63 11.42 -3.48 -20.42
CA ALA A 63 12.52 -2.62 -20.76
C ALA A 63 13.42 -2.47 -19.53
N GLU A 64 14.63 -2.96 -19.60
CA GLU A 64 15.73 -2.50 -18.77
C GLU A 64 16.06 -1.07 -19.28
N GLU A 65 15.12 -0.16 -19.14
CA GLU A 65 15.36 1.25 -19.38
C GLU A 65 16.03 1.83 -18.14
N ASP A 66 17.29 1.47 -17.95
CA ASP A 66 18.20 2.26 -17.14
C ASP A 66 18.49 3.57 -17.89
N GLU A 67 17.53 4.50 -17.85
CA GLU A 67 17.81 5.89 -18.16
C GLU A 67 18.78 6.40 -17.09
N LEU A 68 20.07 6.25 -17.36
CA LEU A 68 21.10 6.77 -16.46
C LEU A 68 21.08 8.29 -16.52
N PRO A 69 21.06 8.97 -15.38
CA PRO A 69 21.16 10.42 -15.34
C PRO A 69 22.51 10.88 -15.94
N SER A 70 22.53 12.07 -16.50
CA SER A 70 23.77 12.62 -17.05
C SER A 70 24.87 12.66 -15.99
N TYR A 71 26.13 12.48 -16.40
CA TYR A 71 27.26 12.57 -15.48
C TYR A 71 27.30 13.88 -14.69
N LEU A 72 26.89 14.98 -15.32
CA LEU A 72 26.78 16.27 -14.63
C LEU A 72 25.76 16.21 -13.49
N THR A 73 24.60 15.63 -13.72
CA THR A 73 23.57 15.44 -12.69
C THR A 73 24.08 14.60 -11.54
N LEU A 74 24.78 13.48 -11.83
CA LEU A 74 25.39 12.63 -10.82
C LEU A 74 26.43 13.37 -9.98
N ILE A 75 27.37 14.07 -10.62
CA ILE A 75 28.41 14.85 -9.93
C ILE A 75 27.78 15.90 -9.01
N LEU A 76 26.80 16.66 -9.53
CA LEU A 76 26.10 17.67 -8.73
C LEU A 76 25.34 17.05 -7.55
N THR A 77 24.72 15.89 -7.75
CA THR A 77 24.00 15.18 -6.68
C THR A 77 24.97 14.74 -5.59
N TYR A 78 26.02 14.01 -5.92
CA TYR A 78 27.01 13.55 -4.93
C TYR A 78 27.72 14.70 -4.24
N THR A 79 28.07 15.76 -4.97
CA THR A 79 28.67 16.97 -4.39
C THR A 79 27.72 17.62 -3.39
N THR A 80 26.44 17.73 -3.71
CA THR A 80 25.43 18.30 -2.80
C THR A 80 25.29 17.46 -1.53
N TYR A 81 25.25 16.14 -1.65
CA TYR A 81 25.21 15.24 -0.49
C TYR A 81 26.46 15.35 0.36
N MET A 82 27.64 15.36 -0.25
CA MET A 82 28.91 15.54 0.46
C MET A 82 28.92 16.85 1.24
N LEU A 83 28.49 17.96 0.62
CA LEU A 83 28.38 19.25 1.31
C LEU A 83 27.39 19.19 2.49
N LEU A 84 26.22 18.55 2.33
CA LEU A 84 25.26 18.39 3.41
C LEU A 84 25.83 17.58 4.58
N ILE A 85 26.57 16.52 4.30
CA ILE A 85 27.23 15.69 5.32
C ILE A 85 28.31 16.51 6.05
N VAL A 86 29.19 17.16 5.32
CA VAL A 86 30.27 17.99 5.90
C VAL A 86 29.69 19.12 6.76
N LEU A 87 28.72 19.87 6.24
CA LEU A 87 28.03 20.91 7.00
C LEU A 87 27.27 20.36 8.20
N GLY A 88 26.70 19.15 8.09
CA GLY A 88 26.05 18.44 9.17
C GLY A 88 27.03 18.14 10.32
N HIS A 89 28.21 17.60 10.03
CA HIS A 89 29.24 17.32 11.02
C HIS A 89 29.81 18.62 11.65
N LEU A 90 30.05 19.65 10.84
CA LEU A 90 30.48 20.95 11.33
C LEU A 90 29.43 21.53 12.31
N ARG A 91 28.17 21.47 11.98
CA ARG A 91 27.07 21.91 12.83
C ARG A 91 26.95 21.10 14.12
N ASP A 92 27.22 19.78 14.06
CA ASP A 92 27.27 18.93 15.26
C ASP A 92 28.47 19.31 16.15
N PHE A 93 29.63 19.53 15.57
CA PHE A 93 30.82 19.96 16.30
C PHE A 93 30.58 21.28 17.03
N ILE A 94 30.09 22.30 16.33
CA ILE A 94 29.73 23.59 16.90
C ILE A 94 28.62 23.46 17.95
N GLY A 95 27.59 22.68 17.63
CA GLY A 95 26.44 22.46 18.50
C GLY A 95 26.81 21.80 19.82
N ARG A 96 27.67 20.81 19.83
CA ARG A 96 28.17 20.16 21.06
C ARG A 96 28.96 21.14 21.95
N ARG A 97 29.63 22.08 21.33
CA ARG A 97 30.44 23.08 22.09
C ARG A 97 29.57 24.18 22.69
N PHE A 98 28.55 24.68 21.97
CA PHE A 98 27.75 25.85 22.39
C PHE A 98 26.37 25.48 22.94
N TYR A 99 25.81 24.29 22.56
CA TYR A 99 24.48 23.82 22.95
C TYR A 99 24.52 22.39 23.46
N PRO A 100 25.32 22.03 24.48
CA PRO A 100 25.55 20.66 24.92
C PRO A 100 24.26 19.93 25.34
N ARG A 101 23.28 20.66 25.88
CA ARG A 101 21.97 20.11 26.28
C ARG A 101 21.19 19.48 25.14
N ALA A 102 21.37 19.93 23.90
CA ALA A 102 20.73 19.36 22.74
C ALA A 102 21.31 17.99 22.31
N PHE A 103 22.48 17.62 22.84
CA PHE A 103 23.20 16.39 22.53
C PHE A 103 23.31 15.45 23.74
N ILE A 104 22.54 15.72 24.81
CA ILE A 104 22.66 14.98 26.07
C ILE A 104 22.33 13.49 25.87
N ASN A 105 21.37 13.16 25.01
CA ASN A 105 20.97 11.80 24.71
C ASN A 105 22.00 10.98 23.91
N LEU A 106 23.04 11.65 23.38
CA LEU A 106 24.16 11.05 22.65
C LEU A 106 25.38 10.83 23.52
N GLN A 107 25.31 11.17 24.80
CA GLN A 107 26.42 11.07 25.75
C GLN A 107 26.10 10.04 26.84
N GLU A 108 27.13 9.43 27.36
CA GLU A 108 27.02 8.59 28.55
C GLU A 108 26.60 9.46 29.75
N GLN A 109 25.65 8.98 30.54
CA GLN A 109 25.17 9.68 31.72
C GLN A 109 25.12 8.73 32.93
N ASN A 110 25.71 9.16 34.02
CA ASN A 110 25.68 8.42 35.29
C ASN A 110 26.16 6.96 35.17
N GLY A 111 27.09 6.67 34.27
CA GLY A 111 27.58 5.31 34.00
C GLY A 111 26.71 4.50 33.06
N TYR A 112 25.63 5.06 32.54
CA TYR A 112 24.79 4.41 31.53
C TYR A 112 25.26 4.79 30.13
N ALA A 113 25.22 3.82 29.22
CA ALA A 113 25.46 4.09 27.79
C ALA A 113 24.48 5.10 27.23
N SER A 114 24.87 5.80 26.15
CA SER A 114 24.00 6.74 25.47
C SER A 114 22.71 6.08 24.96
N LEU A 115 21.57 6.77 25.10
CA LEU A 115 20.27 6.26 24.61
C LEU A 115 20.23 6.13 23.10
N SER A 116 20.97 6.95 22.38
CA SER A 116 20.99 6.97 20.91
C SER A 116 22.42 6.93 20.40
N SER A 117 22.68 6.08 19.39
CA SER A 117 23.93 6.11 18.67
C SER A 117 24.08 7.43 17.91
N ASP A 118 25.25 8.04 18.02
CA ASP A 118 25.56 9.27 17.30
C ASP A 118 25.54 9.05 15.79
N PHE A 119 26.08 7.93 15.34
CA PHE A 119 26.13 7.55 13.93
C PHE A 119 24.70 7.31 13.38
N ASP A 120 23.90 6.49 14.04
CA ASP A 120 22.56 6.15 13.56
C ASP A 120 21.61 7.35 13.57
N SER A 121 21.77 8.24 14.54
CA SER A 121 20.93 9.42 14.67
C SER A 121 21.37 10.61 13.80
N PHE A 122 22.57 10.57 13.17
CA PHE A 122 23.08 11.65 12.33
C PHE A 122 22.16 11.95 11.14
N TYR A 123 21.74 10.92 10.42
CA TYR A 123 20.81 11.06 9.29
C TYR A 123 19.53 11.78 9.73
N THR A 124 18.90 11.30 10.79
CA THR A 124 17.65 11.90 11.31
C THR A 124 17.85 13.36 11.73
N ARG A 125 18.91 13.66 12.48
CA ARG A 125 19.18 15.03 12.96
C ARG A 125 19.53 16.02 11.86
N ARG A 126 20.18 15.57 10.78
CA ARG A 126 20.80 16.48 9.81
C ARG A 126 20.20 16.46 8.43
N LEU A 127 19.65 15.31 8.01
CA LEU A 127 19.05 15.16 6.69
C LEU A 127 17.52 15.10 6.78
N LYS A 128 16.96 14.14 7.54
CA LYS A 128 15.50 13.97 7.64
C LYS A 128 14.80 15.23 8.14
N THR A 129 15.30 15.87 9.21
CA THR A 129 14.68 17.09 9.78
C THR A 129 14.49 18.22 8.76
N ARG A 130 15.33 18.29 7.72
CA ARG A 130 15.19 19.32 6.67
C ARG A 130 13.97 19.13 5.79
N ILE A 131 13.54 17.89 5.63
CA ILE A 131 12.40 17.52 4.79
C ILE A 131 11.17 17.14 5.61
N ASP A 132 11.26 17.15 6.95
CA ASP A 132 10.17 16.72 7.84
C ASP A 132 8.86 17.51 7.63
N HIS A 133 8.93 18.78 7.18
CA HIS A 133 7.70 19.51 6.90
C HIS A 133 6.92 18.94 5.71
N CYS A 134 7.55 18.10 4.89
CA CYS A 134 6.91 17.41 3.76
C CYS A 134 6.31 16.07 4.16
N PHE A 135 6.75 15.50 5.29
CA PHE A 135 6.29 14.22 5.82
C PHE A 135 5.38 14.42 7.04
N ASP A 136 4.69 13.34 7.41
CA ASP A 136 3.85 13.28 8.62
C ASP A 136 2.88 14.47 8.72
N ARG A 137 2.35 14.92 7.59
CA ARG A 137 1.32 15.97 7.60
C ARG A 137 0.03 15.40 8.14
N PRO A 138 -0.52 15.97 9.21
CA PRO A 138 -1.79 15.50 9.72
C PRO A 138 -2.89 15.84 8.70
N VAL A 139 -3.79 14.89 8.52
CA VAL A 139 -4.94 14.99 7.61
C VAL A 139 -6.22 14.76 8.38
N THR A 140 -7.33 15.23 7.84
CA THR A 140 -8.66 15.00 8.39
C THR A 140 -9.66 14.63 7.29
N GLY A 141 -10.78 14.04 7.69
CA GLY A 141 -11.80 13.57 6.77
C GLY A 141 -11.40 12.31 5.99
N VAL A 142 -12.05 12.08 4.88
CA VAL A 142 -11.84 10.92 4.02
C VAL A 142 -10.63 11.11 3.14
N CYS A 143 -9.72 10.13 3.12
CA CYS A 143 -8.58 10.12 2.21
C CYS A 143 -8.99 9.57 0.83
N GLY A 144 -9.79 10.34 0.11
CA GLY A 144 -10.25 10.03 -1.23
C GLY A 144 -9.37 10.65 -2.33
N ARG A 145 -9.98 11.09 -3.41
CA ARG A 145 -9.33 11.83 -4.50
C ARG A 145 -8.74 13.15 -4.03
N THR A 146 -9.38 13.80 -3.09
CA THR A 146 -8.85 14.95 -2.34
C THR A 146 -8.69 14.59 -0.88
N VAL A 147 -7.82 15.30 -0.19
CA VAL A 147 -7.55 15.14 1.24
C VAL A 147 -7.44 16.52 1.88
N MET A 148 -7.96 16.65 3.10
CA MET A 148 -7.82 17.88 3.88
C MET A 148 -6.57 17.78 4.75
N THR A 149 -5.57 18.59 4.49
CA THR A 149 -4.37 18.70 5.32
C THR A 149 -4.57 19.76 6.38
N LEU A 150 -4.16 19.47 7.62
CA LEU A 150 -4.13 20.47 8.67
C LEU A 150 -2.88 21.35 8.53
N ASP A 151 -3.07 22.66 8.47
CA ASP A 151 -1.98 23.58 8.27
C ASP A 151 -1.13 23.69 9.53
N ARG A 152 0.19 23.69 9.34
CA ARG A 152 1.15 23.76 10.43
C ARG A 152 2.32 24.67 10.10
N GLU A 153 2.88 25.28 11.12
CA GLU A 153 4.08 26.11 11.03
C GLU A 153 5.19 25.59 11.94
N THR A 154 6.41 25.97 11.64
CA THR A 154 7.60 25.70 12.46
C THR A 154 8.39 26.97 12.68
N LYS A 155 8.94 27.14 13.91
CA LYS A 155 9.78 28.27 14.28
C LYS A 155 11.21 27.85 14.61
N ASP A 156 11.53 26.57 14.53
CA ASP A 156 12.79 25.97 14.97
C ASP A 156 13.47 25.08 13.92
N PHE A 157 13.31 25.44 12.65
CA PHE A 157 13.90 24.68 11.53
C PHE A 157 13.41 23.24 11.43
N ASN A 158 12.11 23.03 11.47
CA ASN A 158 11.41 21.76 11.37
C ASN A 158 11.67 20.75 12.52
N ARG A 159 12.08 21.23 13.69
CA ARG A 159 12.21 20.37 14.87
C ARG A 159 10.87 20.11 15.54
N THR A 160 10.05 21.16 15.62
CA THR A 160 8.68 21.08 16.13
C THR A 160 7.72 21.77 15.18
N PHE A 161 6.49 21.28 15.15
CA PHE A 161 5.41 21.84 14.35
C PHE A 161 4.22 22.18 15.24
N THR A 162 3.62 23.34 15.01
CA THR A 162 2.39 23.78 15.67
C THR A 162 1.29 23.92 14.64
N LEU A 163 0.12 23.39 14.94
CA LEU A 163 -1.05 23.55 14.08
C LEU A 163 -1.52 25.01 14.13
N THR A 164 -1.80 25.59 12.96
CA THR A 164 -2.28 26.98 12.84
C THR A 164 -3.80 27.10 13.01
N GLY A 165 -4.54 25.96 12.95
CA GLY A 165 -5.99 25.92 12.91
C GLY A 165 -6.57 26.05 11.49
N GLY A 166 -5.72 26.36 10.48
CA GLY A 166 -6.10 26.34 9.08
C GLY A 166 -6.16 24.93 8.50
N GLN A 167 -6.86 24.78 7.38
CA GLN A 167 -6.97 23.55 6.63
C GLN A 167 -6.82 23.84 5.13
N THR A 168 -6.08 22.98 4.44
CA THR A 168 -5.85 23.10 3.00
C THR A 168 -6.38 21.84 2.31
N ARG A 169 -7.29 22.02 1.35
CA ARG A 169 -7.74 20.93 0.49
C ARG A 169 -6.69 20.65 -0.58
N ALA A 170 -6.27 19.41 -0.69
CA ALA A 170 -5.24 19.00 -1.63
C ALA A 170 -5.72 17.84 -2.52
N LEU A 171 -5.34 17.88 -3.80
CA LEU A 171 -5.51 16.74 -4.70
C LEU A 171 -4.55 15.62 -4.27
N ASN A 172 -5.09 14.46 -3.96
CA ASN A 172 -4.33 13.34 -3.41
C ASN A 172 -3.80 12.44 -4.52
N ILE A 173 -2.62 12.77 -5.06
CA ILE A 173 -1.96 11.98 -6.13
C ILE A 173 -0.92 10.99 -5.61
N SER A 174 -0.72 10.94 -4.29
CA SER A 174 0.32 10.14 -3.64
C SER A 174 -0.21 9.03 -2.75
N ALA A 175 -1.53 8.80 -2.75
CA ALA A 175 -2.13 7.76 -1.94
C ALA A 175 -1.85 6.36 -2.50
N TYR A 176 -1.59 5.41 -1.61
CA TYR A 176 -1.53 3.99 -1.96
C TYR A 176 -2.91 3.36 -2.20
N ASN A 177 -3.99 4.11 -2.06
CA ASN A 177 -5.35 3.69 -2.32
C ASN A 177 -5.61 3.58 -3.82
N TYR A 178 -4.95 2.63 -4.49
CA TYR A 178 -4.87 2.53 -5.94
C TYR A 178 -6.23 2.47 -6.63
N LEU A 179 -7.19 1.75 -6.07
CA LEU A 179 -8.53 1.59 -6.62
C LEU A 179 -9.56 2.54 -6.00
N GLY A 180 -9.16 3.37 -5.04
CA GLY A 180 -10.06 4.34 -4.41
C GLY A 180 -11.16 3.72 -3.53
N PHE A 181 -10.95 2.54 -2.96
CA PHE A 181 -11.93 1.89 -2.09
C PHE A 181 -11.96 2.43 -0.64
N ALA A 182 -10.97 3.21 -0.23
CA ALA A 182 -10.96 3.82 1.11
C ALA A 182 -11.85 5.06 1.16
N GLN A 183 -13.12 4.92 0.82
CA GLN A 183 -14.13 5.97 0.82
C GLN A 183 -15.18 5.75 1.93
N SER A 184 -15.87 6.82 2.33
CA SER A 184 -16.91 6.78 3.35
C SER A 184 -18.31 6.48 2.79
N HIS A 185 -18.43 6.27 1.50
CA HIS A 185 -19.69 6.02 0.80
C HIS A 185 -19.56 4.90 -0.23
N GLY A 186 -20.69 4.41 -0.73
CA GLY A 186 -20.77 3.31 -1.68
C GLY A 186 -20.85 1.94 -1.00
N GLU A 187 -21.06 0.91 -1.81
CA GLU A 187 -21.44 -0.43 -1.33
C GLU A 187 -20.41 -1.07 -0.38
N CYS A 188 -19.11 -0.76 -0.52
CA CYS A 188 -18.11 -1.21 0.43
C CYS A 188 -18.28 -0.56 1.81
N ALA A 189 -18.52 0.75 1.86
CA ALA A 189 -18.72 1.48 3.10
C ALA A 189 -20.03 1.05 3.78
N ASP A 190 -21.10 0.82 3.02
CA ASP A 190 -22.39 0.34 3.52
C ASP A 190 -22.23 -1.07 4.15
N ALA A 191 -21.46 -1.95 3.53
CA ALA A 191 -21.15 -3.27 4.09
C ALA A 191 -20.34 -3.16 5.39
N VAL A 192 -19.42 -2.20 5.49
CA VAL A 192 -18.64 -1.93 6.72
C VAL A 192 -19.55 -1.43 7.82
N GLN A 193 -20.49 -0.49 7.52
CA GLN A 193 -21.45 0.00 8.49
C GLN A 193 -22.36 -1.13 9.01
N ALA A 194 -22.93 -1.94 8.11
CA ALA A 194 -23.75 -3.09 8.49
C ALA A 194 -22.97 -4.12 9.34
N CYS A 195 -21.69 -4.28 9.07
CA CYS A 195 -20.81 -5.13 9.88
C CYS A 195 -20.61 -4.57 11.28
N LEU A 196 -20.39 -3.26 11.41
CA LEU A 196 -20.21 -2.60 12.70
C LEU A 196 -21.45 -2.76 13.58
N GLU A 197 -22.65 -2.62 13.02
CA GLU A 197 -23.91 -2.82 13.73
C GLU A 197 -24.09 -4.27 14.22
N ARG A 198 -23.58 -5.24 13.47
CA ARG A 198 -23.77 -6.67 13.73
C ARG A 198 -22.69 -7.29 14.62
N TYR A 199 -21.43 -6.90 14.41
CA TYR A 199 -20.27 -7.54 15.06
C TYR A 199 -19.55 -6.62 16.05
N GLY A 200 -19.84 -5.33 16.04
CA GLY A 200 -19.05 -4.35 16.78
C GLY A 200 -17.66 -4.14 16.17
N ILE A 201 -16.77 -3.51 16.96
CA ILE A 201 -15.46 -3.07 16.48
C ILE A 201 -14.36 -4.13 16.62
N SER A 202 -14.45 -5.01 17.61
CA SER A 202 -13.37 -5.95 17.96
C SER A 202 -13.93 -7.19 18.65
N THR A 203 -13.18 -8.29 18.55
CA THR A 203 -13.45 -9.52 19.32
C THR A 203 -12.89 -9.48 20.73
N GLY A 204 -12.01 -8.53 21.05
CA GLY A 204 -11.35 -8.43 22.35
C GLY A 204 -10.39 -9.57 22.68
N GLY A 205 -9.94 -10.36 21.71
CA GLY A 205 -9.09 -11.51 21.92
C GLY A 205 -8.16 -11.85 20.77
N THR A 206 -7.17 -12.69 21.05
CA THR A 206 -6.30 -13.24 20.02
C THR A 206 -7.04 -14.29 19.18
N ARG A 207 -6.57 -14.53 17.97
CA ARG A 207 -7.17 -15.50 17.05
C ARG A 207 -7.24 -16.92 17.66
N LEU A 208 -6.17 -17.39 18.30
CA LEU A 208 -6.12 -18.72 18.93
C LEU A 208 -6.86 -18.78 20.26
N GLY A 209 -7.17 -17.64 20.86
CA GLY A 209 -8.04 -17.54 22.02
C GLY A 209 -9.52 -17.53 21.61
N ALA A 210 -10.26 -16.53 22.08
CA ALA A 210 -11.68 -16.35 21.77
C ALA A 210 -11.95 -15.41 20.57
N GLY A 211 -10.91 -15.04 19.79
CA GLY A 211 -11.01 -14.01 18.74
C GLY A 211 -11.32 -14.51 17.35
N LEU A 212 -11.39 -15.82 17.09
CA LEU A 212 -11.67 -16.35 15.76
C LEU A 212 -13.16 -16.25 15.45
N GLN A 213 -13.50 -15.36 14.51
CA GLN A 213 -14.87 -15.18 14.01
C GLN A 213 -15.08 -15.88 12.67
N ASP A 214 -16.36 -16.10 12.34
CA ASP A 214 -16.82 -16.63 11.06
C ASP A 214 -16.36 -15.77 9.88
N LEU A 215 -16.40 -14.45 10.01
CA LEU A 215 -15.90 -13.51 8.99
C LEU A 215 -14.43 -13.74 8.64
N GLN A 216 -13.59 -14.08 9.61
CA GLN A 216 -12.19 -14.34 9.33
C GLN A 216 -12.00 -15.61 8.50
N LEU A 217 -12.78 -16.65 8.80
CA LEU A 217 -12.78 -17.88 8.01
C LEU A 217 -13.29 -17.65 6.59
N GLN A 218 -14.33 -16.81 6.43
CA GLN A 218 -14.84 -16.42 5.13
C GLN A 218 -13.82 -15.59 4.35
N THR A 219 -13.18 -14.60 4.99
CA THR A 219 -12.12 -13.78 4.38
C THR A 219 -10.98 -14.66 3.85
N GLU A 220 -10.50 -15.61 4.66
CA GLU A 220 -9.43 -16.54 4.24
C GLU A 220 -9.84 -17.41 3.06
N LYS A 221 -11.07 -17.92 3.05
CA LYS A 221 -11.61 -18.70 1.92
C LYS A 221 -11.70 -17.85 0.66
N LEU A 222 -12.21 -16.62 0.78
CA LEU A 222 -12.36 -15.70 -0.34
C LEU A 222 -10.99 -15.29 -0.93
N VAL A 223 -10.02 -14.99 -0.07
CA VAL A 223 -8.64 -14.69 -0.48
C VAL A 223 -8.01 -15.88 -1.19
N ALA A 224 -8.15 -17.09 -0.64
CA ALA A 224 -7.65 -18.31 -1.28
C ALA A 224 -8.27 -18.50 -2.68
N ARG A 225 -9.58 -18.28 -2.81
CA ARG A 225 -10.28 -18.36 -4.10
C ARG A 225 -9.84 -17.28 -5.08
N PHE A 226 -9.73 -16.03 -4.65
CA PHE A 226 -9.24 -14.92 -5.47
C PHE A 226 -7.86 -15.19 -6.07
N LEU A 227 -7.00 -15.84 -5.30
CA LEU A 227 -5.65 -16.21 -5.73
C LEU A 227 -5.56 -17.59 -6.39
N ASN A 228 -6.66 -18.31 -6.49
CA ASN A 228 -6.68 -19.71 -6.95
C ASN A 228 -5.64 -20.57 -6.20
N GLN A 229 -5.63 -20.47 -4.86
CA GLN A 229 -4.75 -21.22 -3.96
C GLN A 229 -5.55 -22.15 -3.05
N GLU A 230 -4.90 -23.20 -2.52
CA GLU A 230 -5.54 -24.20 -1.65
C GLU A 230 -5.97 -23.61 -0.29
N ALA A 231 -5.23 -22.64 0.22
CA ALA A 231 -5.50 -22.01 1.50
C ALA A 231 -4.86 -20.61 1.59
N ALA A 232 -5.41 -19.79 2.49
CA ALA A 232 -4.84 -18.52 2.88
C ALA A 232 -4.90 -18.32 4.40
N LEU A 233 -4.04 -17.45 4.90
CA LEU A 233 -4.00 -16.95 6.27
C LEU A 233 -4.02 -15.43 6.22
N VAL A 234 -4.93 -14.81 6.97
CA VAL A 234 -5.03 -13.36 7.08
C VAL A 234 -4.36 -12.87 8.36
N VAL A 235 -3.59 -11.79 8.25
CA VAL A 235 -2.83 -11.17 9.35
C VAL A 235 -3.27 -9.71 9.47
N SER A 236 -3.48 -9.22 10.70
CA SER A 236 -4.04 -7.88 10.98
C SER A 236 -3.11 -6.71 10.62
N MET A 237 -1.84 -6.94 10.32
CA MET A 237 -0.83 -5.91 10.01
C MET A 237 0.01 -6.31 8.80
N GLY A 238 0.03 -5.45 7.75
CA GLY A 238 0.75 -5.74 6.51
C GLY A 238 2.26 -5.98 6.70
N TYR A 239 2.94 -5.13 7.49
CA TYR A 239 4.35 -5.31 7.81
C TYR A 239 4.62 -6.63 8.55
N ALA A 240 3.78 -6.95 9.54
CA ALA A 240 3.91 -8.17 10.32
C ALA A 240 3.63 -9.43 9.49
N THR A 241 2.87 -9.33 8.41
CA THR A 241 2.63 -10.44 7.49
C THR A 241 3.94 -11.04 7.00
N ASN A 242 4.90 -10.22 6.57
CA ASN A 242 6.24 -10.68 6.18
C ASN A 242 7.11 -11.02 7.39
N SER A 243 7.23 -10.09 8.33
CA SER A 243 8.22 -10.20 9.41
C SER A 243 7.97 -11.36 10.36
N THR A 244 6.75 -11.86 10.46
CA THR A 244 6.39 -13.01 11.31
C THR A 244 6.20 -14.33 10.52
N THR A 245 5.87 -14.25 9.22
CA THR A 245 5.72 -15.45 8.38
C THR A 245 7.07 -16.03 7.98
N ILE A 246 8.03 -15.20 7.59
CA ILE A 246 9.33 -15.66 7.12
C ILE A 246 10.03 -16.52 8.19
N PRO A 247 10.16 -16.09 9.46
CA PRO A 247 10.75 -16.93 10.51
C PRO A 247 9.93 -18.19 10.85
N ALA A 248 8.63 -18.22 10.56
CA ALA A 248 7.81 -19.43 10.69
C ALA A 248 8.11 -20.49 9.60
N LEU A 249 8.61 -20.05 8.44
CA LEU A 249 8.91 -20.91 7.29
C LEU A 249 10.38 -21.30 7.19
N ILE A 250 11.28 -20.45 7.65
CA ILE A 250 12.72 -20.52 7.42
C ILE A 250 13.45 -20.55 8.76
N SER A 251 14.55 -21.32 8.82
CA SER A 251 15.34 -21.49 10.04
C SER A 251 16.85 -21.57 9.70
N PRO A 252 17.75 -21.52 10.68
CA PRO A 252 19.17 -21.72 10.47
C PRO A 252 19.50 -22.97 9.64
N GLY A 253 20.49 -22.87 8.77
CA GLY A 253 20.87 -23.89 7.79
C GLY A 253 20.14 -23.76 6.44
N SER A 254 19.28 -22.75 6.30
CA SER A 254 18.64 -22.39 5.04
C SER A 254 19.35 -21.20 4.39
N LEU A 255 19.23 -21.10 3.06
CA LEU A 255 19.69 -19.96 2.26
C LEU A 255 18.49 -19.14 1.83
N VAL A 256 18.53 -17.84 2.08
CA VAL A 256 17.63 -16.84 1.50
C VAL A 256 18.40 -16.06 0.45
N VAL A 257 17.93 -16.12 -0.78
CA VAL A 257 18.37 -15.26 -1.88
C VAL A 257 17.37 -14.12 -1.98
N SER A 258 17.82 -12.87 -1.83
CA SER A 258 16.96 -11.69 -1.73
C SER A 258 17.36 -10.65 -2.76
N ASP A 259 16.40 -10.02 -3.41
CA ASP A 259 16.68 -8.79 -4.15
C ASP A 259 17.20 -7.71 -3.18
N GLU A 260 18.17 -6.92 -3.62
CA GLU A 260 18.81 -5.89 -2.78
C GLU A 260 17.83 -4.76 -2.38
N LEU A 261 16.77 -4.53 -3.16
CA LEU A 261 15.77 -3.51 -2.93
C LEU A 261 14.51 -4.01 -2.21
N ASN A 262 14.48 -5.27 -1.80
CA ASN A 262 13.37 -5.82 -1.05
C ASN A 262 12.99 -4.98 0.17
N HIS A 263 11.69 -4.85 0.40
CA HIS A 263 11.08 -4.06 1.47
C HIS A 263 11.62 -4.43 2.86
N THR A 264 11.64 -3.43 3.75
CA THR A 264 12.15 -3.57 5.12
C THR A 264 11.48 -4.69 5.92
N SER A 265 10.20 -4.99 5.69
CA SER A 265 9.49 -6.10 6.35
C SER A 265 10.02 -7.47 5.96
N LEU A 266 10.42 -7.66 4.70
CA LEU A 266 11.07 -8.87 4.20
C LEU A 266 12.45 -9.02 4.85
N ARG A 267 13.24 -7.95 4.84
CA ARG A 267 14.57 -7.91 5.47
C ARG A 267 14.50 -8.21 6.96
N ALA A 268 13.51 -7.65 7.66
CA ALA A 268 13.30 -7.92 9.08
C ALA A 268 12.92 -9.39 9.33
N GLY A 269 11.99 -9.95 8.57
CA GLY A 269 11.60 -11.36 8.69
C GLY A 269 12.75 -12.31 8.40
N VAL A 270 13.55 -12.03 7.38
CA VAL A 270 14.74 -12.82 7.05
C VAL A 270 15.78 -12.75 8.17
N ARG A 271 16.03 -11.56 8.73
CA ARG A 271 16.94 -11.40 9.87
C ARG A 271 16.49 -12.20 11.09
N LEU A 272 15.19 -12.17 11.39
CA LEU A 272 14.61 -12.92 12.51
C LEU A 272 14.65 -14.44 12.31
N SER A 273 14.70 -14.93 11.08
CA SER A 273 14.77 -16.37 10.77
C SER A 273 16.10 -17.02 11.14
N GLY A 274 17.18 -16.23 11.28
CA GLY A 274 18.55 -16.73 11.48
C GLY A 274 19.13 -17.48 10.27
N ALA A 275 18.51 -17.44 9.10
CA ALA A 275 19.03 -18.03 7.87
C ALA A 275 20.21 -17.23 7.31
N VAL A 276 21.00 -17.86 6.45
CA VAL A 276 22.04 -17.16 5.68
C VAL A 276 21.37 -16.39 4.55
N VAL A 277 21.71 -15.10 4.43
CA VAL A 277 21.18 -14.20 3.42
C VAL A 277 22.26 -13.87 2.39
N ARG A 278 21.89 -13.97 1.12
CA ARG A 278 22.70 -13.49 0.00
C ARG A 278 21.84 -12.60 -0.87
N THR A 279 22.31 -11.40 -1.17
CA THR A 279 21.59 -10.43 -2.02
C THR A 279 22.15 -10.43 -3.44
N PHE A 280 21.26 -10.27 -4.43
CA PHE A 280 21.62 -10.06 -5.82
C PHE A 280 21.21 -8.66 -6.28
N LYS A 281 21.82 -8.17 -7.36
CA LYS A 281 21.52 -6.85 -7.91
C LYS A 281 20.08 -6.79 -8.44
N HIS A 282 19.39 -5.72 -8.11
CA HIS A 282 18.00 -5.49 -8.51
C HIS A 282 17.81 -5.70 -10.02
N GLY A 283 16.74 -6.44 -10.37
CA GLY A 283 16.38 -6.73 -11.76
C GLY A 283 17.38 -7.63 -12.54
N SER A 284 18.58 -7.88 -12.02
CA SER A 284 19.62 -8.60 -12.74
C SER A 284 19.53 -10.12 -12.56
N LEU A 285 18.92 -10.78 -13.53
CA LEU A 285 18.83 -12.26 -13.55
C LEU A 285 20.22 -12.92 -13.69
N ALA A 286 21.16 -12.28 -14.36
CA ALA A 286 22.55 -12.76 -14.45
C ALA A 286 23.22 -12.77 -13.06
N SER A 287 23.02 -11.72 -12.26
CA SER A 287 23.49 -11.66 -10.87
C SER A 287 22.83 -12.74 -10.02
N LEU A 288 21.50 -12.93 -10.17
CA LEU A 288 20.74 -13.97 -9.47
C LEU A 288 21.27 -15.36 -9.82
N GLU A 289 21.47 -15.68 -11.10
CA GLU A 289 21.95 -16.99 -11.54
C GLU A 289 23.38 -17.26 -11.04
N ALA A 290 24.28 -16.28 -11.16
CA ALA A 290 25.65 -16.40 -10.66
C ALA A 290 25.67 -16.68 -9.14
N LEU A 291 24.85 -15.97 -8.38
CA LEU A 291 24.72 -16.13 -6.94
C LEU A 291 24.18 -17.51 -6.55
N LEU A 292 23.17 -18.01 -7.26
CA LEU A 292 22.61 -19.36 -7.04
C LEU A 292 23.64 -20.44 -7.30
N ARG A 293 24.36 -20.36 -8.43
CA ARG A 293 25.43 -21.34 -8.79
C ARG A 293 26.50 -21.37 -7.73
N GLU A 294 27.03 -20.22 -7.34
CA GLU A 294 28.04 -20.11 -6.30
C GLU A 294 27.53 -20.68 -4.97
N SER A 295 26.36 -20.23 -4.50
CA SER A 295 25.83 -20.65 -3.19
C SER A 295 25.53 -22.14 -3.11
N ILE A 296 25.03 -22.74 -4.19
CA ILE A 296 24.74 -24.18 -4.25
C ILE A 296 26.05 -24.97 -4.24
N SER A 297 27.06 -24.56 -5.01
CA SER A 297 28.33 -25.26 -5.08
C SER A 297 29.14 -25.19 -3.77
N GLN A 298 29.08 -24.06 -3.07
CA GLN A 298 29.82 -23.87 -1.80
C GLN A 298 29.11 -24.50 -0.59
N GLY A 299 27.76 -24.58 -0.61
CA GLY A 299 26.98 -25.04 0.52
C GLY A 299 26.97 -24.04 1.70
N GLN A 300 26.64 -24.56 2.89
CA GLN A 300 26.58 -23.77 4.11
C GLN A 300 27.94 -23.23 4.54
N PRO A 301 28.05 -21.99 5.05
CA PRO A 301 29.31 -21.44 5.56
C PRO A 301 29.97 -22.37 6.59
N ARG A 302 31.31 -22.47 6.57
CA ARG A 302 32.16 -23.27 7.45
C ARG A 302 32.01 -24.78 7.29
N THR A 303 30.80 -25.31 7.13
CA THR A 303 30.52 -26.74 7.10
C THR A 303 30.45 -27.34 5.71
N HIS A 304 30.23 -26.52 4.69
CA HIS A 304 30.02 -26.90 3.28
C HIS A 304 28.90 -27.93 3.08
N ARG A 305 28.02 -28.12 4.09
CA ARG A 305 26.87 -29.02 3.99
C ARG A 305 25.85 -28.46 3.01
N PRO A 306 25.05 -29.29 2.34
CA PRO A 306 23.93 -28.83 1.51
C PRO A 306 22.97 -27.97 2.32
N TRP A 307 22.35 -26.99 1.66
CA TRP A 307 21.31 -26.17 2.27
C TRP A 307 20.08 -27.00 2.59
N ARG A 308 19.48 -26.78 3.75
CA ARG A 308 18.21 -27.42 4.12
C ARG A 308 17.08 -26.94 3.22
N LYS A 309 17.07 -25.65 2.91
CA LYS A 309 16.16 -24.98 1.99
C LYS A 309 16.91 -23.87 1.27
N ILE A 310 16.52 -23.61 0.03
CA ILE A 310 16.85 -22.40 -0.70
C ILE A 310 15.56 -21.71 -1.03
N ILE A 311 15.42 -20.46 -0.66
CA ILE A 311 14.25 -19.65 -0.95
C ILE A 311 14.66 -18.34 -1.61
N LEU A 312 14.04 -18.02 -2.73
CA LEU A 312 14.14 -16.72 -3.39
C LEU A 312 12.98 -15.86 -2.91
N ILE A 313 13.28 -14.63 -2.47
CA ILE A 313 12.30 -13.64 -2.04
C ILE A 313 12.44 -12.43 -2.95
N VAL A 314 11.33 -12.07 -3.63
CA VAL A 314 11.22 -10.90 -4.51
C VAL A 314 9.87 -10.23 -4.32
N GLU A 315 9.79 -8.95 -4.68
CA GLU A 315 8.52 -8.25 -4.79
C GLU A 315 7.95 -8.40 -6.20
N GLY A 316 6.63 -8.51 -6.35
CA GLY A 316 5.98 -8.53 -7.66
C GLY A 316 6.10 -7.18 -8.36
N LEU A 317 5.98 -6.11 -7.57
CA LEU A 317 6.22 -4.74 -7.97
C LEU A 317 6.96 -4.02 -6.84
N PHE A 318 8.12 -3.45 -7.13
CA PHE A 318 8.95 -2.73 -6.17
C PHE A 318 8.41 -1.32 -5.92
N SER A 319 8.20 -0.99 -4.65
CA SER A 319 7.47 0.22 -4.26
C SER A 319 8.17 1.52 -4.60
N MET A 320 9.48 1.53 -4.57
CA MET A 320 10.28 2.74 -4.68
C MET A 320 10.73 2.98 -6.13
N GLU A 321 11.04 1.94 -6.84
CA GLU A 321 11.49 1.98 -8.24
C GLU A 321 10.33 1.92 -9.24
N GLY A 322 9.20 1.36 -8.81
CA GLY A 322 8.06 1.10 -9.70
C GLY A 322 8.35 0.01 -10.74
N THR A 323 9.36 -0.82 -10.52
CA THR A 323 9.75 -1.90 -11.43
C THR A 323 8.98 -3.18 -11.15
N ILE A 324 8.62 -3.91 -12.20
CA ILE A 324 7.94 -5.20 -12.13
C ILE A 324 8.97 -6.32 -12.28
N VAL A 325 8.92 -7.33 -11.41
CA VAL A 325 9.81 -8.50 -11.50
C VAL A 325 9.57 -9.28 -12.79
N ASP A 326 10.64 -9.73 -13.45
CA ASP A 326 10.53 -10.64 -14.60
C ASP A 326 10.21 -12.07 -14.14
N LEU A 327 8.97 -12.28 -13.77
CA LEU A 327 8.50 -13.55 -13.21
C LEU A 327 8.72 -14.74 -14.15
N PRO A 328 8.46 -14.67 -15.45
CA PRO A 328 8.69 -15.80 -16.35
C PRO A 328 10.13 -16.30 -16.30
N ARG A 329 11.11 -15.42 -16.38
CA ARG A 329 12.53 -15.80 -16.34
C ARG A 329 12.99 -16.25 -14.96
N VAL A 330 12.42 -15.69 -13.87
CA VAL A 330 12.64 -16.20 -12.51
C VAL A 330 12.14 -17.64 -12.38
N LEU A 331 11.00 -17.98 -12.98
CA LEU A 331 10.47 -19.34 -12.96
C LEU A 331 11.30 -20.33 -13.79
N GLU A 332 11.96 -19.89 -14.86
CA GLU A 332 12.94 -20.72 -15.58
C GLU A 332 14.14 -21.07 -14.68
N LEU A 333 14.65 -20.09 -13.94
CA LEU A 333 15.71 -20.34 -12.95
C LEU A 333 15.22 -21.24 -11.82
N LYS A 334 13.97 -21.07 -11.36
CA LYS A 334 13.36 -21.97 -10.35
C LYS A 334 13.33 -23.41 -10.82
N LYS A 335 12.95 -23.67 -12.07
CA LYS A 335 12.95 -25.02 -12.65
C LYS A 335 14.36 -25.63 -12.68
N ARG A 336 15.37 -24.82 -12.96
CA ARG A 336 16.77 -25.24 -13.06
C ARG A 336 17.41 -25.48 -11.70
N TYR A 337 17.27 -24.53 -10.76
CA TYR A 337 17.99 -24.53 -9.47
C TYR A 337 17.18 -25.05 -8.28
N LYS A 338 15.87 -25.37 -8.48
CA LYS A 338 15.00 -26.03 -7.49
C LYS A 338 14.87 -25.28 -6.14
N PHE A 339 14.78 -23.96 -6.18
CA PHE A 339 14.49 -23.15 -5.00
C PHE A 339 12.97 -22.94 -4.82
N TYR A 340 12.56 -22.59 -3.59
CA TYR A 340 11.21 -22.10 -3.31
C TYR A 340 11.11 -20.63 -3.65
N LEU A 341 9.96 -20.19 -4.14
CA LEU A 341 9.70 -18.81 -4.52
C LEU A 341 8.65 -18.19 -3.62
N TYR A 342 9.05 -17.11 -2.93
CA TYR A 342 8.20 -16.23 -2.15
C TYR A 342 8.04 -14.91 -2.89
N ILE A 343 6.81 -14.54 -3.24
CA ILE A 343 6.53 -13.26 -3.90
C ILE A 343 5.72 -12.38 -2.96
N ASP A 344 6.21 -11.15 -2.74
CA ASP A 344 5.47 -10.08 -2.08
C ASP A 344 4.72 -9.27 -3.14
N GLU A 345 3.41 -9.42 -3.15
CA GLU A 345 2.52 -8.73 -4.08
C GLU A 345 1.86 -7.49 -3.47
N ALA A 346 2.44 -6.88 -2.45
CA ALA A 346 1.86 -5.74 -1.75
C ALA A 346 1.48 -4.58 -2.67
N HIS A 347 2.20 -4.37 -3.76
CA HIS A 347 1.93 -3.32 -4.75
C HIS A 347 1.33 -3.83 -6.07
N SER A 348 1.39 -5.12 -6.33
CA SER A 348 0.89 -5.72 -7.58
C SER A 348 -0.53 -6.27 -7.47
N ILE A 349 -0.90 -6.85 -6.33
CA ILE A 349 -2.23 -7.41 -6.14
C ILE A 349 -3.31 -6.32 -6.13
N GLY A 350 -4.41 -6.54 -6.84
CA GLY A 350 -5.47 -5.54 -7.04
C GLY A 350 -5.05 -4.38 -7.96
N ALA A 351 -3.82 -4.37 -8.50
CA ALA A 351 -3.32 -3.27 -9.34
C ALA A 351 -2.82 -3.74 -10.71
N LEU A 352 -2.16 -4.89 -10.78
CA LEU A 352 -1.67 -5.49 -12.01
C LEU A 352 -2.55 -6.67 -12.43
N GLY A 353 -2.57 -6.91 -13.73
CA GLY A 353 -3.40 -7.92 -14.36
C GLY A 353 -4.79 -7.40 -14.75
N PRO A 354 -5.41 -7.98 -15.78
CA PRO A 354 -6.71 -7.54 -16.29
C PRO A 354 -7.84 -7.63 -15.27
N ASN A 355 -7.74 -8.53 -14.27
CA ASN A 355 -8.70 -8.68 -13.18
C ASN A 355 -8.07 -8.37 -11.80
N GLY A 356 -6.95 -7.64 -11.78
CA GLY A 356 -6.27 -7.27 -10.53
C GLY A 356 -5.59 -8.45 -9.82
N GLY A 357 -5.35 -9.55 -10.52
CA GLY A 357 -4.77 -10.77 -9.95
C GLY A 357 -3.26 -10.73 -9.70
N GLY A 358 -2.62 -9.57 -9.81
CA GLY A 358 -1.21 -9.39 -9.51
C GLY A 358 -0.28 -9.82 -10.64
N VAL A 359 1.00 -10.03 -10.29
CA VAL A 359 2.07 -10.25 -11.26
C VAL A 359 1.92 -11.56 -12.05
N CYS A 360 1.37 -12.61 -11.43
CA CYS A 360 1.11 -13.86 -12.13
C CYS A 360 0.11 -13.68 -13.25
N GLU A 361 -0.98 -12.97 -13.00
CA GLU A 361 -1.99 -12.69 -14.02
C GLU A 361 -1.47 -11.73 -15.08
N TYR A 362 -0.68 -10.74 -14.69
CA TYR A 362 -0.04 -9.79 -15.59
C TYR A 362 0.78 -10.49 -16.69
N PHE A 363 1.53 -11.54 -16.33
CA PHE A 363 2.32 -12.34 -17.26
C PHE A 363 1.58 -13.56 -17.83
N GLY A 364 0.37 -13.85 -17.40
CA GLY A 364 -0.35 -15.08 -17.79
C GLY A 364 0.31 -16.36 -17.27
N VAL A 365 0.94 -16.30 -16.10
CA VAL A 365 1.66 -17.40 -15.46
C VAL A 365 0.74 -18.14 -14.49
N ASP A 366 0.81 -19.47 -14.47
CA ASP A 366 0.11 -20.27 -13.46
C ASP A 366 0.67 -19.98 -12.05
N ARG A 367 -0.22 -19.50 -11.17
CA ARG A 367 0.09 -19.15 -9.78
C ARG A 367 0.66 -20.30 -8.96
N ASN A 368 0.34 -21.55 -9.31
CA ASN A 368 0.86 -22.73 -8.62
C ASN A 368 2.38 -22.94 -8.82
N GLN A 369 3.00 -22.19 -9.74
CA GLN A 369 4.45 -22.19 -9.89
C GLN A 369 5.17 -21.34 -8.81
N VAL A 370 4.43 -20.49 -8.11
CA VAL A 370 4.90 -19.73 -6.94
C VAL A 370 4.52 -20.50 -5.68
N ASP A 371 5.43 -20.66 -4.74
CA ASP A 371 5.18 -21.47 -3.55
C ASP A 371 4.45 -20.70 -2.45
N ILE A 372 4.71 -19.38 -2.36
CA ILE A 372 4.13 -18.52 -1.33
C ILE A 372 3.79 -17.16 -1.95
N HIS A 373 2.53 -16.82 -1.87
CA HIS A 373 2.00 -15.51 -2.24
C HIS A 373 1.75 -14.72 -0.96
N MET A 374 2.41 -13.59 -0.83
CA MET A 374 2.11 -12.58 0.16
C MET A 374 1.47 -11.38 -0.50
N GLY A 375 0.51 -10.76 0.14
CA GLY A 375 -0.06 -9.48 -0.28
C GLY A 375 -0.59 -8.69 0.90
N THR A 376 -0.94 -7.43 0.63
CA THR A 376 -1.51 -6.52 1.63
C THR A 376 -2.88 -6.02 1.21
N PHE A 377 -3.74 -5.75 2.19
CA PHE A 377 -5.03 -5.12 1.98
C PHE A 377 -4.99 -3.59 2.12
N THR A 378 -3.84 -3.03 2.51
CA THR A 378 -3.69 -1.60 2.83
C THR A 378 -3.71 -0.69 1.60
N LYS A 379 -3.47 -1.22 0.42
CA LYS A 379 -3.31 -0.44 -0.82
C LYS A 379 -4.53 -0.55 -1.72
N SER A 380 -4.54 -1.49 -2.65
CA SER A 380 -5.63 -1.64 -3.64
C SER A 380 -7.01 -1.89 -3.00
N PHE A 381 -7.06 -2.52 -1.84
CA PHE A 381 -8.33 -2.88 -1.18
C PHE A 381 -8.83 -1.83 -0.19
N GLY A 382 -8.06 -0.77 0.07
CA GLY A 382 -8.45 0.31 0.99
C GLY A 382 -8.79 -0.16 2.41
N ALA A 383 -8.10 -1.21 2.90
CA ALA A 383 -8.32 -1.83 4.20
C ALA A 383 -7.03 -1.87 5.05
N VAL A 384 -6.90 -2.78 5.97
CA VAL A 384 -5.71 -2.96 6.82
C VAL A 384 -5.30 -4.44 6.82
N GLY A 385 -4.01 -4.71 7.05
CA GLY A 385 -3.50 -6.07 7.16
C GLY A 385 -2.95 -6.64 5.86
N GLY A 386 -2.75 -7.95 5.85
CA GLY A 386 -2.24 -8.68 4.71
C GLY A 386 -2.60 -10.16 4.78
N TYR A 387 -2.14 -10.90 3.79
CA TYR A 387 -2.37 -12.34 3.71
C TYR A 387 -1.12 -13.10 3.27
N ILE A 388 -1.12 -14.39 3.58
CA ILE A 388 -0.23 -15.39 2.99
C ILE A 388 -1.12 -16.47 2.36
N ALA A 389 -0.84 -16.84 1.12
CA ALA A 389 -1.57 -17.88 0.42
C ALA A 389 -0.62 -18.87 -0.26
N GLY A 390 -1.07 -20.11 -0.41
CA GLY A 390 -0.29 -21.19 -1.00
C GLY A 390 -0.89 -22.57 -0.69
N LYS A 391 -0.05 -23.60 -0.76
CA LYS A 391 -0.46 -24.96 -0.43
C LYS A 391 -0.96 -25.06 1.02
N ARG A 392 -2.04 -25.82 1.24
CA ARG A 392 -2.66 -25.99 2.56
C ARG A 392 -1.66 -26.44 3.62
N SER A 393 -0.78 -27.39 3.31
CA SER A 393 0.23 -27.88 4.26
C SER A 393 1.20 -26.78 4.74
N VAL A 394 1.54 -25.84 3.86
CA VAL A 394 2.39 -24.68 4.19
C VAL A 394 1.62 -23.70 5.06
N ILE A 395 0.39 -23.36 4.68
CA ILE A 395 -0.44 -22.40 5.42
C ILE A 395 -0.76 -22.92 6.81
N GLU A 396 -1.10 -24.18 6.99
CA GLU A 396 -1.34 -24.78 8.33
C GLU A 396 -0.09 -24.75 9.20
N ARG A 397 1.10 -24.97 8.60
CA ARG A 397 2.36 -24.81 9.35
C ARG A 397 2.58 -23.35 9.78
N VAL A 398 2.32 -22.39 8.90
CA VAL A 398 2.42 -20.96 9.22
C VAL A 398 1.42 -20.59 10.29
N ARG A 399 0.19 -21.11 10.23
CA ARG A 399 -0.89 -20.83 11.19
C ARG A 399 -0.49 -21.07 12.64
N VAL A 400 0.26 -22.13 12.92
CA VAL A 400 0.68 -22.48 14.28
C VAL A 400 2.02 -21.88 14.70
N ALA A 401 2.84 -21.42 13.76
CA ALA A 401 4.18 -20.93 14.03
C ALA A 401 4.34 -19.41 13.87
N ASN A 402 3.37 -18.74 13.25
CA ASN A 402 3.41 -17.29 13.01
C ASN A 402 3.00 -16.53 14.27
N HIS A 403 3.91 -15.70 14.79
CA HIS A 403 3.68 -14.96 16.03
C HIS A 403 2.47 -14.00 15.94
N SER A 404 2.24 -13.36 14.82
CA SER A 404 1.05 -12.50 14.64
C SER A 404 -0.24 -13.31 14.65
N ASN A 405 -0.24 -14.52 14.11
CA ASN A 405 -1.43 -15.36 14.15
C ASN A 405 -1.71 -15.92 15.57
N VAL A 406 -0.66 -16.17 16.34
CA VAL A 406 -0.75 -16.80 17.67
C VAL A 406 -1.03 -15.78 18.77
N TYR A 407 -0.37 -14.62 18.73
CA TYR A 407 -0.32 -13.69 19.87
C TYR A 407 -0.97 -12.34 19.61
N ALA A 408 -1.13 -11.91 18.33
CA ALA A 408 -1.79 -10.65 18.03
C ALA A 408 -3.32 -10.78 18.10
N GLU A 409 -3.99 -9.67 18.29
CA GLU A 409 -5.43 -9.56 18.21
C GLU A 409 -5.93 -9.98 16.83
N ALA A 410 -7.12 -10.58 16.80
CA ALA A 410 -7.79 -10.91 15.55
C ALA A 410 -8.11 -9.63 14.77
N MET A 411 -8.13 -9.75 13.43
CA MET A 411 -8.50 -8.63 12.58
C MET A 411 -9.91 -8.14 12.90
N ALA A 412 -10.07 -6.82 13.04
CA ALA A 412 -11.36 -6.21 13.35
C ALA A 412 -12.43 -6.55 12.31
N PRO A 413 -13.67 -6.88 12.71
CA PRO A 413 -14.74 -7.27 11.80
C PRO A 413 -15.04 -6.25 10.69
N PRO A 414 -15.10 -4.92 10.96
CA PRO A 414 -15.32 -3.93 9.90
C PRO A 414 -14.23 -3.92 8.82
N VAL A 415 -12.98 -4.20 9.21
CA VAL A 415 -11.86 -4.34 8.25
C VAL A 415 -12.05 -5.57 7.37
N GLN A 416 -12.51 -6.69 7.94
CA GLN A 416 -12.80 -7.90 7.18
C GLN A 416 -13.96 -7.69 6.21
N ALA A 417 -14.99 -6.95 6.62
CA ALA A 417 -16.11 -6.58 5.74
C ALA A 417 -15.64 -5.77 4.53
N GLN A 418 -14.75 -4.78 4.74
CA GLN A 418 -14.13 -4.02 3.65
C GLN A 418 -13.36 -4.93 2.69
N ILE A 419 -12.55 -5.85 3.21
CA ILE A 419 -11.77 -6.80 2.39
C ILE A 419 -12.71 -7.68 1.57
N ILE A 420 -13.75 -8.24 2.20
CA ILE A 420 -14.72 -9.11 1.52
C ILE A 420 -15.42 -8.34 0.39
N ALA A 421 -15.93 -7.15 0.67
CA ALA A 421 -16.65 -6.32 -0.30
C ALA A 421 -15.74 -5.96 -1.50
N THR A 422 -14.53 -5.52 -1.26
CA THR A 422 -13.60 -5.12 -2.32
C THR A 422 -13.15 -6.29 -3.18
N ILE A 423 -12.83 -7.45 -2.58
CA ILE A 423 -12.48 -8.65 -3.34
C ILE A 423 -13.69 -9.13 -4.15
N ALA A 424 -14.90 -9.09 -3.61
CA ALA A 424 -16.11 -9.52 -4.29
C ALA A 424 -16.33 -8.77 -5.61
N THR A 425 -16.20 -7.44 -5.61
CA THR A 425 -16.36 -6.65 -6.84
C THR A 425 -15.19 -6.80 -7.80
N ILE A 426 -13.94 -6.92 -7.31
CA ILE A 426 -12.76 -7.13 -8.17
C ILE A 426 -12.85 -8.48 -8.87
N MET A 427 -13.26 -9.54 -8.17
CA MET A 427 -13.47 -10.88 -8.72
C MET A 427 -14.66 -10.94 -9.68
N GLY A 428 -15.68 -10.08 -9.51
CA GLY A 428 -16.97 -10.29 -10.14
C GLY A 428 -17.65 -11.58 -9.67
N ILE A 429 -17.68 -11.80 -8.35
CA ILE A 429 -18.12 -13.07 -7.72
C ILE A 429 -19.55 -13.47 -8.12
N GLY A 430 -20.40 -12.50 -8.48
CA GLY A 430 -21.77 -12.77 -8.97
C GLY A 430 -21.84 -13.49 -10.31
N GLN A 431 -20.74 -13.53 -11.07
CA GLN A 431 -20.62 -14.32 -12.29
C GLN A 431 -20.45 -15.82 -12.00
N TYR A 432 -20.20 -16.18 -10.76
CA TYR A 432 -19.95 -17.54 -10.28
C TYR A 432 -20.97 -17.90 -9.17
N PRO A 433 -22.20 -18.34 -9.52
CA PRO A 433 -23.27 -18.60 -8.54
C PRO A 433 -22.88 -19.54 -7.40
N GLU A 434 -21.99 -20.51 -7.67
CA GLU A 434 -21.46 -21.44 -6.69
C GLU A 434 -20.54 -20.77 -5.65
N GLU A 435 -20.01 -19.59 -5.94
CA GLU A 435 -19.11 -18.85 -5.08
C GLU A 435 -19.83 -17.81 -4.23
N LEU A 436 -21.10 -17.49 -4.52
CA LEU A 436 -21.89 -16.57 -3.70
C LEU A 436 -21.98 -17.02 -2.23
N GLY A 437 -21.84 -18.30 -1.95
CA GLY A 437 -21.75 -18.84 -0.60
C GLY A 437 -20.49 -18.41 0.18
N LEU A 438 -19.50 -17.79 -0.48
CA LEU A 438 -18.34 -17.19 0.16
C LEU A 438 -18.63 -15.81 0.76
N LEU A 439 -19.76 -15.20 0.39
CA LEU A 439 -20.19 -13.93 0.97
C LEU A 439 -21.06 -14.15 2.21
N PRO A 440 -20.92 -13.30 3.24
CA PRO A 440 -21.86 -13.27 4.36
C PRO A 440 -23.29 -12.98 3.86
N ARG A 441 -24.28 -13.76 4.29
CA ARG A 441 -25.67 -13.62 3.84
C ARG A 441 -26.32 -12.25 4.13
N TRP A 442 -25.77 -11.51 5.05
CA TRP A 442 -26.26 -10.19 5.44
C TRP A 442 -25.62 -9.06 4.61
N MET A 443 -24.59 -9.33 3.82
CA MET A 443 -24.05 -8.35 2.87
C MET A 443 -24.91 -8.33 1.61
N HIS A 444 -25.43 -7.18 1.29
CA HIS A 444 -26.25 -6.96 0.11
C HIS A 444 -25.56 -6.01 -0.85
N PHE A 445 -25.39 -6.45 -2.08
CA PHE A 445 -24.70 -5.70 -3.12
C PHE A 445 -25.56 -5.65 -4.38
N SER A 446 -25.42 -4.59 -5.17
CA SER A 446 -26.06 -4.49 -6.47
C SER A 446 -25.53 -5.53 -7.47
N PRO A 447 -26.30 -5.91 -8.50
CA PRO A 447 -25.82 -6.80 -9.56
C PRO A 447 -24.58 -6.24 -10.30
N HIS A 448 -24.50 -4.90 -10.47
CA HIS A 448 -23.34 -4.28 -11.12
C HIS A 448 -22.07 -4.49 -10.29
N PHE A 449 -22.16 -4.34 -8.97
CA PHE A 449 -21.06 -4.58 -8.04
C PHE A 449 -20.62 -6.05 -8.04
N LEU A 450 -21.58 -6.97 -7.86
CA LEU A 450 -21.29 -8.41 -7.81
C LEU A 450 -20.74 -8.96 -9.13
N ASN A 451 -21.18 -8.44 -10.28
CA ASN A 451 -20.67 -8.84 -11.59
C ASN A 451 -19.32 -8.23 -11.95
N GLY A 452 -18.70 -7.50 -11.02
CA GLY A 452 -17.36 -6.94 -11.19
C GLY A 452 -17.31 -5.67 -12.03
N GLY A 453 -18.45 -5.05 -12.35
CA GLY A 453 -18.49 -3.85 -13.20
C GLY A 453 -17.71 -2.71 -12.57
N GLU A 454 -17.92 -2.42 -11.29
CA GLU A 454 -17.17 -1.39 -10.57
C GLU A 454 -15.69 -1.74 -10.43
N GLY A 455 -15.36 -2.99 -10.09
CA GLY A 455 -13.99 -3.45 -9.98
C GLY A 455 -13.21 -3.27 -11.29
N GLN A 456 -13.81 -3.67 -12.41
CA GLN A 456 -13.21 -3.52 -13.76
C GLN A 456 -13.07 -2.06 -14.17
N ASP A 457 -14.06 -1.21 -13.89
CA ASP A 457 -13.96 0.23 -14.19
C ASP A 457 -12.80 0.87 -13.41
N ARG A 458 -12.58 0.50 -12.16
CA ARG A 458 -11.47 0.99 -11.32
C ARG A 458 -10.11 0.50 -11.83
N LEU A 459 -9.97 -0.78 -12.16
CA LEU A 459 -8.74 -1.36 -12.72
C LEU A 459 -8.34 -0.71 -14.04
N GLN A 460 -9.27 -0.55 -14.97
CA GLN A 460 -9.01 0.06 -16.26
C GLN A 460 -8.57 1.52 -16.13
N ARG A 461 -9.09 2.23 -15.16
CA ARG A 461 -8.68 3.61 -14.87
C ARG A 461 -7.32 3.70 -14.26
N LEU A 462 -7.03 2.85 -13.28
CA LEU A 462 -5.70 2.79 -12.72
C LEU A 462 -4.68 2.57 -13.83
N ALA A 463 -4.91 1.60 -14.71
CA ALA A 463 -4.03 1.29 -15.83
C ALA A 463 -3.89 2.47 -16.81
N PHE A 464 -4.98 3.19 -17.11
CA PHE A 464 -4.95 4.38 -17.95
C PHE A 464 -4.18 5.52 -17.29
N ASN A 465 -4.54 5.88 -16.03
CA ASN A 465 -3.92 6.96 -15.28
C ASN A 465 -2.40 6.76 -15.13
N THR A 466 -2.00 5.53 -14.83
CA THR A 466 -0.59 5.12 -14.73
C THR A 466 0.17 5.44 -16.01
N ARG A 467 -0.32 4.98 -17.15
CA ARG A 467 0.33 5.21 -18.45
C ARG A 467 0.30 6.67 -18.85
N TYR A 468 -0.81 7.35 -18.62
CA TYR A 468 -0.95 8.76 -18.93
C TYR A 468 0.04 9.61 -18.13
N LEU A 469 0.15 9.37 -16.82
CA LEU A 469 1.08 10.08 -15.94
C LEU A 469 2.54 9.78 -16.31
N ASN A 470 2.89 8.50 -16.46
CA ASN A 470 4.24 8.06 -16.82
C ASN A 470 4.70 8.72 -18.15
N GLN A 471 3.90 8.60 -19.20
CA GLN A 471 4.23 9.17 -20.51
C GLN A 471 4.22 10.70 -20.48
N GLY A 472 3.29 11.31 -19.74
CA GLY A 472 3.21 12.76 -19.60
C GLY A 472 4.45 13.34 -18.93
N LEU A 473 4.90 12.75 -17.83
CA LEU A 473 6.12 13.17 -17.14
C LEU A 473 7.37 13.01 -17.99
N ARG A 474 7.51 11.87 -18.71
CA ARG A 474 8.62 11.66 -19.66
C ARG A 474 8.62 12.68 -20.79
N LYS A 475 7.45 13.02 -21.37
CA LYS A 475 7.33 14.07 -22.39
C LYS A 475 7.69 15.46 -21.87
N LEU A 476 7.48 15.73 -20.58
CA LEU A 476 7.91 16.96 -19.92
C LEU A 476 9.40 16.99 -19.59
N GLY A 477 10.14 15.92 -19.90
CA GLY A 477 11.58 15.82 -19.65
C GLY A 477 11.96 15.35 -18.25
N PHE A 478 11.01 14.83 -17.47
CA PHE A 478 11.33 14.22 -16.20
C PHE A 478 11.83 12.80 -16.39
N MET A 479 12.78 12.40 -15.54
CA MET A 479 13.24 11.04 -15.46
C MET A 479 12.30 10.23 -14.55
N VAL A 480 11.73 9.17 -15.11
CA VAL A 480 10.77 8.29 -14.44
C VAL A 480 11.26 6.85 -14.55
N TRP A 481 11.54 6.24 -13.42
CA TRP A 481 12.05 4.87 -13.33
C TRP A 481 10.93 3.87 -13.07
N SER A 482 10.00 3.70 -13.88
CA SER A 482 8.96 2.71 -13.64
C SER A 482 8.63 1.92 -14.89
N SER A 483 8.20 0.70 -14.70
CA SER A 483 7.55 -0.05 -15.76
C SER A 483 6.29 0.69 -16.22
N PRO A 484 5.97 0.72 -17.52
CA PRO A 484 4.84 1.50 -18.04
C PRO A 484 3.48 1.20 -17.41
N ASP A 485 3.28 -0.02 -16.92
CA ASP A 485 2.04 -0.48 -16.28
C ASP A 485 2.09 -0.40 -14.75
N SER A 486 3.19 0.09 -14.18
CA SER A 486 3.33 0.23 -12.74
C SER A 486 2.44 1.33 -12.18
N PRO A 487 1.56 1.07 -11.20
CA PRO A 487 0.76 2.11 -10.54
C PRO A 487 1.61 3.09 -9.73
N VAL A 488 2.88 2.77 -9.53
CA VAL A 488 3.87 3.63 -8.88
C VAL A 488 4.71 4.31 -9.95
N VAL A 489 4.68 5.64 -9.95
CA VAL A 489 5.40 6.46 -10.94
C VAL A 489 6.40 7.36 -10.19
N PRO A 490 7.62 6.87 -9.90
CA PRO A 490 8.63 7.62 -9.16
C PRO A 490 9.22 8.73 -10.01
N LEU A 491 9.27 9.93 -9.44
CA LEU A 491 9.87 11.11 -10.06
C LEU A 491 11.24 11.37 -9.44
N LEU A 492 12.31 11.31 -10.23
CA LEU A 492 13.67 11.56 -9.75
C LEU A 492 13.98 13.06 -9.71
N VAL A 493 14.20 13.59 -8.52
CA VAL A 493 14.54 15.01 -8.29
C VAL A 493 16.03 15.22 -8.03
N PHE A 494 16.78 14.17 -7.69
CA PHE A 494 18.23 14.09 -7.47
C PHE A 494 18.79 14.90 -6.30
N GLN A 495 18.16 16.00 -5.88
CA GLN A 495 18.68 16.88 -4.83
C GLN A 495 17.70 17.01 -3.67
N PRO A 496 18.13 16.71 -2.41
CA PRO A 496 17.25 16.78 -1.23
C PRO A 496 16.59 18.15 -1.01
N GLY A 497 17.32 19.24 -1.29
CA GLY A 497 16.76 20.59 -1.19
C GLY A 497 15.64 20.87 -2.20
N LYS A 498 15.73 20.31 -3.39
CA LYS A 498 14.68 20.44 -4.41
C LYS A 498 13.42 19.64 -4.05
N MET A 499 13.54 18.53 -3.35
CA MET A 499 12.36 17.74 -2.91
C MET A 499 11.44 18.56 -2.03
N SER A 500 12.00 19.18 -1.00
CA SER A 500 11.25 20.03 -0.09
C SER A 500 10.60 21.22 -0.82
N LEU A 501 11.35 21.88 -1.70
CA LEU A 501 10.85 22.97 -2.51
C LEU A 501 9.71 22.50 -3.45
N PHE A 502 9.90 21.38 -4.15
CA PHE A 502 8.90 20.82 -5.05
C PHE A 502 7.59 20.51 -4.31
N SER A 503 7.66 19.81 -3.18
CA SER A 503 6.47 19.52 -2.37
C SER A 503 5.75 20.79 -1.91
N THR A 504 6.49 21.80 -1.46
CA THR A 504 5.91 23.07 -1.01
C THR A 504 5.27 23.84 -2.17
N MET A 505 5.94 23.90 -3.32
CA MET A 505 5.40 24.56 -4.51
C MET A 505 4.14 23.87 -5.02
N MET A 506 4.10 22.54 -5.03
CA MET A 506 2.93 21.78 -5.43
C MET A 506 1.76 22.00 -4.47
N LEU A 507 2.01 21.96 -3.16
CA LEU A 507 0.96 22.21 -2.17
C LEU A 507 0.41 23.66 -2.25
N ASN A 508 1.24 24.62 -2.59
CA ASN A 508 0.83 26.03 -2.71
C ASN A 508 0.20 26.36 -4.07
N ARG A 509 0.25 25.43 -5.03
CA ARG A 509 -0.33 25.64 -6.35
C ARG A 509 -1.82 25.32 -6.34
N GLN A 510 -2.62 26.34 -6.52
CA GLN A 510 -4.07 26.19 -6.66
C GLN A 510 -4.41 25.66 -8.05
N LEU A 511 -5.24 24.61 -8.08
CA LEU A 511 -5.83 24.05 -9.28
C LEU A 511 -7.33 24.34 -9.26
N ALA A 512 -7.85 24.88 -10.35
CA ALA A 512 -9.29 24.98 -10.52
C ALA A 512 -9.91 23.57 -10.64
N LEU A 513 -10.86 23.25 -9.77
CA LEU A 513 -11.61 22.01 -9.87
C LEU A 513 -12.70 22.14 -10.94
N PRO A 514 -12.93 21.10 -11.76
CA PRO A 514 -14.04 21.07 -12.70
C PRO A 514 -15.37 21.30 -11.97
N PRO A 515 -16.36 21.93 -12.62
CA PRO A 515 -17.68 22.18 -12.00
C PRO A 515 -18.33 20.92 -11.42
N SER A 516 -18.13 19.76 -12.07
CA SER A 516 -18.62 18.45 -11.61
C SER A 516 -18.01 17.97 -10.31
N GLU A 517 -16.84 18.48 -9.92
CA GLU A 517 -16.13 18.08 -8.70
C GLU A 517 -16.43 19.04 -7.52
N ARG A 518 -17.05 20.18 -7.80
CA ARG A 518 -17.44 21.15 -6.76
C ARG A 518 -18.58 20.65 -5.87
N TRP A 519 -19.33 19.62 -6.31
CA TRP A 519 -20.55 19.12 -5.71
C TRP A 519 -20.42 17.69 -5.14
N ALA A 520 -19.22 17.18 -4.93
CA ALA A 520 -19.05 15.87 -4.31
C ALA A 520 -19.74 15.85 -2.93
N VAL A 521 -20.45 14.78 -2.62
CA VAL A 521 -21.28 14.63 -1.40
C VAL A 521 -20.46 14.83 -0.12
N GLU A 522 -19.17 14.59 -0.19
CA GLU A 522 -18.21 14.78 0.91
C GLU A 522 -18.07 16.24 1.37
N ASP A 523 -18.49 17.19 0.55
CA ASP A 523 -18.31 18.63 0.80
C ASP A 523 -19.52 19.32 1.45
N ARG A 524 -20.60 18.59 1.71
CA ARG A 524 -21.86 19.21 2.24
C ARG A 524 -21.75 19.75 3.67
N GLU A 525 -20.75 19.33 4.42
CA GLU A 525 -20.54 19.77 5.80
C GLU A 525 -19.56 20.95 5.92
N TRP A 526 -18.90 21.35 4.83
CA TRP A 526 -17.87 22.39 4.85
C TRP A 526 -18.27 23.61 4.02
N ASN A 527 -18.00 24.79 4.55
CA ASN A 527 -18.41 26.09 4.01
C ASN A 527 -18.08 26.25 2.51
N SER A 528 -19.07 26.65 1.73
CA SER A 528 -19.09 26.77 0.27
C SER A 528 -18.01 27.69 -0.34
N ALA A 529 -17.39 28.57 0.43
CA ALA A 529 -16.41 29.54 -0.05
C ALA A 529 -15.01 28.96 -0.32
N SER A 530 -14.67 27.77 0.21
CA SER A 530 -13.35 27.13 0.05
C SER A 530 -13.29 26.10 -1.09
N LEU A 531 -14.37 25.91 -1.84
CA LEU A 531 -14.57 24.78 -2.76
C LEU A 531 -14.09 25.02 -4.19
N GLU A 532 -13.63 26.23 -4.53
CA GLU A 532 -13.28 26.55 -5.92
C GLU A 532 -11.89 26.04 -6.34
N HIS A 533 -11.02 25.78 -5.39
CA HIS A 533 -9.61 25.40 -5.66
C HIS A 533 -9.14 24.28 -4.75
N ALA A 534 -8.32 23.39 -5.27
CA ALA A 534 -7.58 22.39 -4.50
C ALA A 534 -6.08 22.53 -4.75
N ASN A 535 -5.28 22.31 -3.73
CA ASN A 535 -3.83 22.26 -3.84
C ASN A 535 -3.38 20.83 -4.15
N VAL A 536 -2.16 20.65 -4.64
CA VAL A 536 -1.63 19.34 -4.98
C VAL A 536 -0.77 18.81 -3.83
N ALA A 537 -1.23 17.76 -3.17
CA ALA A 537 -0.42 17.03 -2.20
C ALA A 537 0.41 15.96 -2.92
N VAL A 538 1.72 16.04 -2.75
CA VAL A 538 2.68 15.05 -3.27
C VAL A 538 3.33 14.36 -2.09
N ASP A 539 3.23 13.05 -2.04
CA ASP A 539 3.96 12.24 -1.07
C ASP A 539 5.41 12.08 -1.53
N LEU A 540 6.33 12.59 -0.71
CA LEU A 540 7.75 12.51 -0.99
C LEU A 540 8.35 11.14 -0.65
N SER A 541 7.62 10.25 -0.02
CA SER A 541 8.09 8.88 0.23
C SER A 541 8.32 8.10 -1.09
N LEU A 542 7.66 8.54 -2.17
CA LEU A 542 7.83 8.01 -3.52
C LEU A 542 8.86 8.79 -4.36
N ILE A 543 9.42 9.88 -3.84
CA ILE A 543 10.49 10.62 -4.50
C ILE A 543 11.82 10.08 -3.96
N HIS A 544 12.44 9.22 -4.74
CA HIS A 544 13.77 8.71 -4.43
C HIS A 544 14.86 9.74 -4.67
N ILE A 545 15.80 9.71 -3.75
CA ILE A 545 17.07 10.43 -3.86
C ILE A 545 18.09 9.51 -4.53
#